data_cc9f985ec451bbbbcdcade57f03e0b1c
#
_entry.id   cc9f985ec451bbbbcdcade57f03e0b1c
#
_cell.length_a   1.000
_cell.length_b   1.000
_cell.length_c   1.000
_cell.angle_alpha   90.00
_cell.angle_beta   90.00
_cell.angle_gamma   90.00
#
_symmetry.space_group_name_H-M   'P 1'
#
loop_
_entity.id
_entity.type
_entity.pdbx_description
1 polymer ?
#
loop_
_entity_poly.entity_id
_entity_poly.type
_entity_poly.pdbx_seq_one_letter_code
_entity_poly.pdbx_strand_id
1 'polypeptide(L)'
;LVFTTLHTNDAVGAVTRMVDMGIPPYLLAAAARAVLAQRLVRCLCPKCRRETALSAADAVLLGQPKLAGRKVWEAVPAGCPECLGGYKGRTGIHELLAVSPAISEAIRTALPPGELRRLAVAAGFRDMLDDGVDKILAGATSVAEVLRSAGARRE
;
A
#
# COMPACT_ATOMS: atom_id res chain seq x y z
N LEU A 1 8.58 -24.40 1.77
CA LEU A 1 8.25 -22.97 1.76
C LEU A 1 9.40 -22.19 2.36
N VAL A 2 9.89 -21.18 1.64
CA VAL A 2 10.97 -20.29 2.06
C VAL A 2 10.43 -18.87 2.09
N PHE A 3 10.77 -18.11 3.14
CA PHE A 3 10.52 -16.69 3.23
C PHE A 3 11.85 -15.93 3.14
N THR A 4 11.86 -14.85 2.39
CA THR A 4 13.00 -13.92 2.30
C THR A 4 12.51 -12.48 2.35
N THR A 5 13.39 -11.56 2.62
CA THR A 5 13.08 -10.13 2.67
C THR A 5 13.93 -9.36 1.67
N LEU A 6 13.34 -8.32 1.09
CA LEU A 6 13.98 -7.40 0.15
C LEU A 6 13.70 -5.96 0.57
N HIS A 7 14.63 -5.07 0.28
CA HIS A 7 14.44 -3.64 0.44
C HIS A 7 13.90 -3.04 -0.86
N THR A 8 12.57 -3.03 -1.00
CA THR A 8 11.86 -2.49 -2.15
C THR A 8 10.67 -1.63 -1.71
N ASN A 9 10.21 -0.77 -2.60
CA ASN A 9 9.12 0.14 -2.29
C ASN A 9 7.74 -0.51 -2.39
N ASP A 10 7.59 -1.51 -3.27
CA ASP A 10 6.34 -2.19 -3.57
C ASP A 10 6.59 -3.62 -4.07
N ALA A 11 5.52 -4.41 -4.16
CA ALA A 11 5.58 -5.82 -4.49
C ALA A 11 6.00 -6.08 -5.96
N VAL A 12 5.59 -5.22 -6.89
CA VAL A 12 6.00 -5.33 -8.31
C VAL A 12 7.48 -4.98 -8.45
N GLY A 13 7.93 -3.93 -7.77
CA GLY A 13 9.33 -3.54 -7.71
C GLY A 13 10.23 -4.62 -7.11
N ALA A 14 9.72 -5.43 -6.20
CA ALA A 14 10.46 -6.56 -5.65
C ALA A 14 10.75 -7.63 -6.70
N VAL A 15 9.79 -7.92 -7.59
CA VAL A 15 10.00 -8.84 -8.72
C VAL A 15 11.12 -8.33 -9.63
N THR A 16 11.04 -7.06 -10.04
CA THR A 16 12.08 -6.43 -10.87
C THR A 16 13.43 -6.48 -10.19
N ARG A 17 13.49 -6.13 -8.90
CA ARG A 17 14.73 -6.13 -8.13
C ARG A 17 15.39 -7.50 -8.07
N MET A 18 14.61 -8.58 -7.94
CA MET A 18 15.17 -9.94 -7.97
C MET A 18 15.79 -10.28 -9.32
N VAL A 19 15.16 -9.87 -10.42
CA VAL A 19 15.72 -10.05 -11.78
C VAL A 19 17.00 -9.23 -11.94
N ASP A 20 17.02 -7.97 -11.50
CA ASP A 20 18.19 -7.08 -11.55
C ASP A 20 19.38 -7.61 -10.71
N MET A 21 19.09 -8.37 -9.66
CA MET A 21 20.09 -9.06 -8.84
C MET A 21 20.66 -10.33 -9.52
N GLY A 22 20.23 -10.65 -10.75
CA GLY A 22 20.72 -11.76 -11.53
C GLY A 22 19.95 -13.07 -11.34
N ILE A 23 18.79 -13.05 -10.67
CA ILE A 23 17.93 -14.24 -10.60
C ILE A 23 17.25 -14.43 -11.96
N PRO A 24 17.46 -15.55 -12.65
CA PRO A 24 16.83 -15.83 -13.93
C PRO A 24 15.30 -15.77 -13.81
N PRO A 25 14.59 -15.04 -14.70
CA PRO A 25 13.15 -14.89 -14.64
C PRO A 25 12.37 -16.21 -14.58
N TYR A 26 12.82 -17.24 -15.27
CA TYR A 26 12.16 -18.53 -15.28
C TYR A 26 12.24 -19.24 -13.91
N LEU A 27 13.34 -19.08 -13.17
CA LEU A 27 13.47 -19.63 -11.81
C LEU A 27 12.59 -18.87 -10.83
N LEU A 28 12.56 -17.54 -10.94
CA LEU A 28 11.69 -16.70 -10.12
C LEU A 28 10.22 -17.05 -10.36
N ALA A 29 9.81 -17.17 -11.62
CA ALA A 29 8.44 -17.54 -12.00
C ALA A 29 8.03 -18.92 -11.45
N ALA A 30 8.94 -19.88 -11.43
CA ALA A 30 8.68 -21.22 -10.94
C ALA A 30 8.61 -21.28 -9.40
N ALA A 31 9.43 -20.49 -8.70
CA ALA A 31 9.60 -20.58 -7.25
C ALA A 31 8.68 -19.62 -6.48
N ALA A 32 8.45 -18.41 -6.99
CA ALA A 32 7.67 -17.40 -6.29
C ALA A 32 6.20 -17.81 -6.16
N ARG A 33 5.63 -17.60 -4.97
CA ARG A 33 4.21 -17.85 -4.66
C ARG A 33 3.45 -16.57 -4.42
N ALA A 34 4.08 -15.65 -3.72
CA ALA A 34 3.52 -14.32 -3.45
C ALA A 34 4.64 -13.35 -3.09
N VAL A 35 4.38 -12.07 -3.28
CA VAL A 35 5.22 -10.97 -2.79
C VAL A 35 4.36 -10.06 -1.95
N LEU A 36 4.72 -9.90 -0.67
CA LEU A 36 4.06 -8.99 0.26
C LEU A 36 4.96 -7.77 0.46
N ALA A 37 4.43 -6.59 0.18
CA ALA A 37 5.05 -5.35 0.61
C ALA A 37 4.24 -4.70 1.73
N GLN A 38 4.94 -4.03 2.66
CA GLN A 38 4.29 -3.35 3.77
C GLN A 38 4.99 -2.05 4.13
N ARG A 39 4.23 -1.12 4.70
CA ARG A 39 4.73 0.08 5.35
C ARG A 39 3.98 0.34 6.65
N LEU A 40 4.66 0.95 7.60
CA LEU A 40 4.04 1.33 8.86
C LEU A 40 3.49 2.75 8.77
N VAL A 41 2.26 2.93 9.22
CA VAL A 41 1.59 4.20 9.43
C VAL A 41 1.24 4.37 10.89
N ARG A 42 1.23 5.60 11.39
CA ARG A 42 0.81 5.89 12.77
C ARG A 42 -0.70 5.71 12.90
N CYS A 43 -1.13 5.13 14.01
CA CYS A 43 -2.55 5.05 14.34
C CYS A 43 -3.02 6.35 14.97
N LEU A 44 -4.21 6.80 14.58
CA LEU A 44 -4.87 7.92 15.24
C LEU A 44 -5.17 7.59 16.70
N CYS A 45 -4.98 8.56 17.57
CA CYS A 45 -5.36 8.41 18.96
C CYS A 45 -6.88 8.32 19.10
N PRO A 46 -7.44 7.23 19.64
CA PRO A 46 -8.88 7.05 19.71
C PRO A 46 -9.57 8.06 20.64
N LYS A 47 -8.80 8.67 21.57
CA LYS A 47 -9.33 9.63 22.55
C LYS A 47 -9.44 11.06 22.04
N CYS A 48 -8.57 11.47 21.11
CA CYS A 48 -8.54 12.85 20.66
C CYS A 48 -8.63 13.05 19.14
N ARG A 49 -8.72 11.98 18.35
CA ARG A 49 -8.94 12.11 16.91
C ARG A 49 -10.23 12.90 16.66
N ARG A 50 -10.22 13.71 15.62
CA ARG A 50 -11.36 14.54 15.24
C ARG A 50 -11.99 14.02 13.96
N GLU A 51 -13.31 14.00 13.91
CA GLU A 51 -14.05 13.68 12.69
C GLU A 51 -13.96 14.84 11.70
N THR A 52 -13.78 14.51 10.43
CA THR A 52 -13.77 15.46 9.33
C THR A 52 -14.32 14.81 8.06
N ALA A 53 -14.53 15.60 7.02
CA ALA A 53 -14.90 15.10 5.70
C ALA A 53 -13.66 14.98 4.83
N LEU A 54 -13.54 13.89 4.06
CA LEU A 54 -12.47 13.72 3.09
C LEU A 54 -12.56 14.82 2.01
N SER A 55 -11.50 15.61 1.86
CA SER A 55 -11.45 16.66 0.85
C SER A 55 -11.45 16.06 -0.57
N ALA A 56 -11.97 16.80 -1.55
CA ALA A 56 -11.93 16.37 -2.95
C ALA A 56 -10.48 16.20 -3.45
N ALA A 57 -9.56 17.07 -3.02
CA ALA A 57 -8.14 16.97 -3.36
C ALA A 57 -7.50 15.70 -2.81
N ASP A 58 -7.73 15.38 -1.53
CA ASP A 58 -7.20 14.15 -0.92
C ASP A 58 -7.81 12.89 -1.55
N ALA A 59 -9.11 12.92 -1.88
CA ALA A 59 -9.78 11.82 -2.55
C ALA A 59 -9.15 11.52 -3.92
N VAL A 60 -8.75 12.55 -4.68
CA VAL A 60 -8.01 12.41 -5.93
C VAL A 60 -6.61 11.83 -5.67
N LEU A 61 -5.87 12.37 -4.71
CA LEU A 61 -4.52 11.85 -4.35
C LEU A 61 -4.55 10.39 -3.91
N LEU A 62 -5.63 9.96 -3.25
CA LEU A 62 -5.87 8.56 -2.89
C LEU A 62 -6.34 7.69 -4.08
N GLY A 63 -6.57 8.28 -5.27
CA GLY A 63 -7.14 7.58 -6.42
C GLY A 63 -8.60 7.18 -6.24
N GLN A 64 -9.31 7.81 -5.32
CA GLN A 64 -10.68 7.48 -4.94
C GLN A 64 -11.61 8.72 -4.97
N PRO A 65 -11.76 9.42 -6.10
CA PRO A 65 -12.50 10.70 -6.17
C PRO A 65 -13.95 10.57 -5.70
N LYS A 66 -14.55 9.39 -5.83
CA LYS A 66 -15.92 9.11 -5.38
C LYS A 66 -16.08 9.12 -3.86
N LEU A 67 -15.00 9.09 -3.11
CA LEU A 67 -15.01 9.14 -1.65
C LEU A 67 -14.98 10.57 -1.09
N ALA A 68 -14.91 11.60 -1.93
CA ALA A 68 -14.99 12.99 -1.49
C ALA A 68 -16.25 13.22 -0.63
N GLY A 69 -16.09 13.94 0.48
CA GLY A 69 -17.15 14.18 1.46
C GLY A 69 -17.43 13.02 2.43
N ARG A 70 -16.83 11.85 2.23
CA ARG A 70 -16.96 10.74 3.18
C ARG A 70 -16.35 11.11 4.52
N LYS A 71 -16.98 10.63 5.59
CA LYS A 71 -16.52 10.75 6.95
C LYS A 71 -15.17 10.02 7.14
N VAL A 72 -14.19 10.75 7.65
CA VAL A 72 -12.86 10.26 8.01
C VAL A 72 -12.42 10.91 9.33
N TRP A 73 -11.23 10.60 9.82
CA TRP A 73 -10.69 11.18 11.04
C TRP A 73 -9.29 11.75 10.79
N GLU A 74 -8.99 12.81 11.53
CA GLU A 74 -7.68 13.45 11.52
C GLU A 74 -7.07 13.52 12.91
N ALA A 75 -5.76 13.65 12.95
CA ALA A 75 -5.03 13.87 14.19
C ALA A 75 -5.25 15.30 14.68
N VAL A 76 -5.44 15.47 15.98
CA VAL A 76 -5.37 16.78 16.63
C VAL A 76 -3.89 17.06 16.95
N PRO A 77 -3.26 18.08 16.34
CA PRO A 77 -1.81 18.32 16.49
C PRO A 77 -1.35 18.53 17.93
N ALA A 78 -2.17 19.18 18.77
CA ALA A 78 -1.89 19.34 20.20
C ALA A 78 -1.87 17.99 20.93
N GLY A 79 -2.56 16.98 20.42
CA GLY A 79 -2.66 15.68 21.05
C GLY A 79 -3.46 15.70 22.36
N CYS A 80 -3.23 14.69 23.17
CA CYS A 80 -3.74 14.57 24.53
C CYS A 80 -2.67 13.90 25.42
N PRO A 81 -2.84 13.82 26.75
CA PRO A 81 -1.86 13.20 27.64
C PRO A 81 -1.48 11.75 27.33
N GLU A 82 -2.29 11.04 26.51
CA GLU A 82 -2.07 9.64 26.17
C GLU A 82 -1.46 9.41 24.79
N CYS A 83 -1.16 10.47 24.05
CA CYS A 83 -0.66 10.34 22.67
C CYS A 83 0.42 11.39 22.36
N LEU A 84 1.07 11.22 21.20
CA LEU A 84 2.02 12.18 20.69
C LEU A 84 1.48 12.79 19.39
N GLY A 85 1.10 14.07 19.41
CA GLY A 85 0.60 14.80 18.24
C GLY A 85 -0.64 14.18 17.60
N GLY A 86 -1.56 13.61 18.40
CA GLY A 86 -2.77 12.97 17.92
C GLY A 86 -2.61 11.51 17.46
N TYR A 87 -1.41 10.91 17.62
CA TYR A 87 -1.13 9.53 17.21
C TYR A 87 -0.68 8.65 18.38
N LYS A 88 -1.09 7.38 18.37
CA LYS A 88 -0.73 6.38 19.37
C LYS A 88 -0.58 5.00 18.73
N GLY A 89 0.64 4.47 18.69
CA GLY A 89 0.95 3.20 18.07
C GLY A 89 1.06 3.28 16.54
N ARG A 90 1.24 2.13 15.90
CA ARG A 90 1.41 1.97 14.45
C ARG A 90 0.67 0.75 13.96
N THR A 91 0.24 0.77 12.70
CA THR A 91 -0.29 -0.38 11.97
C THR A 91 0.40 -0.51 10.63
N GLY A 92 0.34 -1.68 10.00
CA GLY A 92 0.82 -1.87 8.63
C GLY A 92 -0.23 -1.43 7.62
N ILE A 93 0.22 -0.92 6.47
CA ILE A 93 -0.51 -0.93 5.22
C ILE A 93 0.22 -1.89 4.28
N HIS A 94 -0.53 -2.68 3.52
CA HIS A 94 -0.01 -3.84 2.82
C HIS A 94 -0.48 -3.89 1.38
N GLU A 95 0.32 -4.53 0.54
CA GLU A 95 -0.10 -5.02 -0.77
C GLU A 95 0.43 -6.43 -0.96
N LEU A 96 -0.38 -7.31 -1.54
CA LEU A 96 -0.03 -8.71 -1.77
C LEU A 96 -0.19 -9.05 -3.24
N LEU A 97 0.93 -9.26 -3.92
CA LEU A 97 0.98 -9.78 -5.27
C LEU A 97 1.01 -11.32 -5.21
N ALA A 98 -0.13 -11.96 -5.41
CA ALA A 98 -0.20 -13.41 -5.58
C ALA A 98 0.33 -13.80 -6.96
N VAL A 99 1.22 -14.77 -7.02
CA VAL A 99 1.79 -15.25 -8.30
C VAL A 99 0.84 -16.30 -8.90
N SER A 100 -0.20 -15.80 -9.59
CA SER A 100 -1.08 -16.62 -10.43
C SER A 100 -0.35 -17.13 -11.67
N PRO A 101 -0.89 -18.12 -12.43
CA PRO A 101 -0.29 -18.55 -13.69
C PRO A 101 0.00 -17.41 -14.67
N ALA A 102 -0.89 -16.43 -14.78
CA ALA A 102 -0.70 -15.24 -15.63
C ALA A 102 0.46 -14.34 -15.13
N ILE A 103 0.56 -14.12 -13.83
CA ILE A 103 1.66 -13.36 -13.23
C ILE A 103 2.98 -14.15 -13.36
N SER A 104 2.97 -15.46 -13.16
CA SER A 104 4.14 -16.31 -13.36
C SER A 104 4.66 -16.22 -14.79
N GLU A 105 3.78 -16.28 -15.79
CA GLU A 105 4.16 -16.13 -17.20
C GLU A 105 4.72 -14.73 -17.50
N ALA A 106 4.11 -13.67 -16.93
CA ALA A 106 4.61 -12.31 -17.06
C ALA A 106 6.02 -12.15 -16.45
N ILE A 107 6.28 -12.78 -15.31
CA ILE A 107 7.62 -12.82 -14.72
C ILE A 107 8.60 -13.57 -15.62
N ARG A 108 8.21 -14.76 -16.11
CA ARG A 108 9.03 -15.62 -16.97
C ARG A 108 9.48 -14.91 -18.24
N THR A 109 8.60 -14.10 -18.83
CA THR A 109 8.86 -13.31 -20.05
C THR A 109 9.50 -11.94 -19.76
N ALA A 110 9.83 -11.67 -18.49
CA ALA A 110 10.41 -10.41 -18.04
C ALA A 110 9.57 -9.18 -18.49
N LEU A 111 8.26 -9.25 -18.30
CA LEU A 111 7.34 -8.16 -18.65
C LEU A 111 7.77 -6.86 -17.94
N PRO A 112 7.70 -5.69 -18.61
CA PRO A 112 8.00 -4.42 -17.95
C PRO A 112 7.16 -4.20 -16.69
N PRO A 113 7.70 -3.56 -15.63
CA PRO A 113 7.01 -3.41 -14.34
C PRO A 113 5.63 -2.77 -14.44
N GLY A 114 5.46 -1.78 -15.32
CA GLY A 114 4.16 -1.13 -15.56
C GLY A 114 3.12 -2.07 -16.17
N GLU A 115 3.53 -2.99 -17.03
CA GLU A 115 2.66 -3.98 -17.63
C GLU A 115 2.32 -5.09 -16.64
N LEU A 116 3.31 -5.55 -15.86
CA LEU A 116 3.09 -6.50 -14.77
C LEU A 116 2.08 -5.94 -13.76
N ARG A 117 2.20 -4.66 -13.40
CA ARG A 117 1.25 -3.98 -12.51
C ARG A 117 -0.16 -3.94 -13.12
N ARG A 118 -0.29 -3.56 -14.39
CA ARG A 118 -1.60 -3.54 -15.07
C ARG A 118 -2.25 -4.93 -15.09
N LEU A 119 -1.47 -5.97 -15.37
CA LEU A 119 -1.94 -7.35 -15.34
C LEU A 119 -2.38 -7.77 -13.93
N ALA A 120 -1.59 -7.41 -12.91
CA ALA A 120 -1.92 -7.70 -11.53
C ALA A 120 -3.23 -7.01 -11.09
N VAL A 121 -3.40 -5.72 -11.42
CA VAL A 121 -4.63 -4.97 -11.11
C VAL A 121 -5.84 -5.60 -11.81
N ALA A 122 -5.72 -5.99 -13.07
CA ALA A 122 -6.78 -6.70 -13.78
C ALA A 122 -7.14 -8.05 -13.13
N ALA A 123 -6.18 -8.68 -12.43
CA ALA A 123 -6.38 -9.91 -11.66
C ALA A 123 -6.85 -9.67 -10.20
N GLY A 124 -7.16 -8.42 -9.84
CA GLY A 124 -7.68 -8.07 -8.50
C GLY A 124 -6.60 -7.67 -7.48
N PHE A 125 -5.37 -7.42 -7.91
CA PHE A 125 -4.34 -6.88 -7.02
C PHE A 125 -4.77 -5.51 -6.48
N ARG A 126 -4.70 -5.37 -5.17
CA ARG A 126 -4.91 -4.10 -4.45
C ARG A 126 -3.57 -3.61 -3.96
N ASP A 127 -3.25 -2.37 -4.27
CA ASP A 127 -2.01 -1.76 -3.84
C ASP A 127 -2.07 -1.27 -2.37
N MET A 128 -0.94 -0.84 -1.88
CA MET A 128 -0.77 -0.37 -0.51
C MET A 128 -1.65 0.85 -0.20
N LEU A 129 -1.96 1.66 -1.21
CA LEU A 129 -2.83 2.82 -1.09
C LEU A 129 -4.29 2.38 -0.87
N ASP A 130 -4.75 1.33 -1.55
CA ASP A 130 -6.09 0.77 -1.39
C ASP A 130 -6.32 0.24 0.04
N ASP A 131 -5.33 -0.48 0.62
CA ASP A 131 -5.37 -0.92 2.02
C ASP A 131 -5.32 0.29 2.99
N GLY A 132 -4.53 1.31 2.63
CA GLY A 132 -4.49 2.58 3.35
C GLY A 132 -5.85 3.29 3.38
N VAL A 133 -6.58 3.32 2.26
CA VAL A 133 -7.93 3.89 2.18
C VAL A 133 -8.90 3.16 3.10
N ASP A 134 -8.88 1.83 3.13
CA ASP A 134 -9.73 1.06 4.04
C ASP A 134 -9.46 1.45 5.51
N LYS A 135 -8.19 1.62 5.89
CA LYS A 135 -7.79 2.03 7.24
C LYS A 135 -8.14 3.48 7.57
N ILE A 136 -8.12 4.38 6.58
CA ILE A 136 -8.61 5.76 6.72
C ILE A 136 -10.12 5.74 7.02
N LEU A 137 -10.89 5.02 6.23
CA LEU A 137 -12.35 4.91 6.39
C LEU A 137 -12.74 4.27 7.73
N ALA A 138 -11.95 3.32 8.20
CA ALA A 138 -12.11 2.71 9.53
C ALA A 138 -11.65 3.65 10.67
N GLY A 139 -11.04 4.80 10.37
CA GLY A 139 -10.52 5.72 11.38
C GLY A 139 -9.30 5.21 12.14
N ALA A 140 -8.60 4.22 11.59
CA ALA A 140 -7.38 3.68 12.20
C ALA A 140 -6.17 4.60 11.99
N THR A 141 -6.11 5.29 10.85
CA THR A 141 -5.05 6.23 10.50
C THR A 141 -5.61 7.45 9.77
N SER A 142 -4.77 8.43 9.49
CA SER A 142 -5.16 9.64 8.76
C SER A 142 -4.75 9.59 7.29
N VAL A 143 -5.40 10.42 6.45
CA VAL A 143 -5.03 10.62 5.04
C VAL A 143 -3.56 11.02 4.93
N ALA A 144 -3.13 12.00 5.75
CA ALA A 144 -1.74 12.50 5.74
C ALA A 144 -0.70 11.39 5.99
N GLU A 145 -0.98 10.44 6.91
CA GLU A 145 -0.07 9.33 7.19
C GLU A 145 0.03 8.34 6.03
N VAL A 146 -1.09 8.02 5.40
CA VAL A 146 -1.11 7.09 4.25
C VAL A 146 -0.37 7.71 3.07
N LEU A 147 -0.69 8.96 2.71
CA LEU A 147 -0.01 9.67 1.61
C LEU A 147 1.49 9.86 1.87
N ARG A 148 1.88 10.16 3.10
CA ARG A 148 3.30 10.25 3.49
C ARG A 148 4.03 8.92 3.31
N SER A 149 3.38 7.80 3.59
CA SER A 149 4.02 6.47 3.60
C SER A 149 3.93 5.76 2.26
N ALA A 150 2.77 5.75 1.60
CA ALA A 150 2.56 5.08 0.33
C ALA A 150 2.81 5.99 -0.89
N GLY A 151 2.81 7.31 -0.71
CA GLY A 151 2.78 8.29 -1.78
C GLY A 151 1.36 8.52 -2.32
N ALA A 152 1.22 9.50 -3.21
CA ALA A 152 -0.04 9.70 -3.93
C ALA A 152 -0.13 8.73 -5.11
N ARG A 153 -1.35 8.42 -5.55
CA ARG A 153 -1.55 7.64 -6.77
C ARG A 153 -1.02 8.45 -7.97
N ARG A 154 -0.10 7.85 -8.69
CA ARG A 154 0.40 8.39 -9.97
C ARG A 154 -0.44 7.81 -11.08
N GLU A 155 -0.88 8.65 -11.99
CA GLU A 155 -1.56 8.26 -13.24
C GLU A 155 -0.65 7.42 -14.14
#